data_f25397499a55790d15b305809bb65dbb
#
_entry.id   f25397499a55790d15b305809bb65dbb
#
_cell.length_a   1.000
_cell.length_b   1.000
_cell.length_c   1.000
_cell.angle_alpha   90.00
_cell.angle_beta   90.00
_cell.angle_gamma   90.00
#
_symmetry.space_group_name_H-M   'P 1'
#
loop_
_entity.id
_entity.type
_entity.pdbx_description
1 polymer ?
#
loop_
_entity_poly.entity_id
_entity_poly.type
_entity_poly.pdbx_seq_one_letter_code
_entity_poly.pdbx_strand_id
1 'polypeptide(L)'
;MTTVLNVLSVLGGLAMFLYGMALMSEGLQKSAGDRLRAFMASMTSNAFKRVLTGTVVTALVQSSSATTIMVVSFVNAGLLTLGNAIGVIMGANIGTTLTAWITSLGFSVNIALFAVPMMAFGFVMHSSKKSSLKNIGQFMMGFAIMYVGLTFMKDCSNAILGNYQAGMMSFFGSINGFGFGSVLLFLMAGAILTIVLQASSATMAITMLLAASGLIDFRLAVAMVLGENIGTTITANIAAAVANTSAKRAARAHTIFNVIGVIWVLVLLNPIIRLICVIMQSLGFYDPVEASSQLAIIANSGVPADPAEIEIYKNSLLYGIAMLHTLFNITNTCVLIWFTPLIEKAVVWLVKEPKGEAEVFRLKYISGGPLSTAELSLNEAQQELIHFAEICRNGFGYIRQAINAPDHEKFEAMNDKLIKYEEITDRIEYEIATYLNEVGKHEMSQESADKIKSMYKIISELESLGDSGEAIGRILNRKNVHNKDFDKPMLDRLNKIMDLVQKSYDVMIENLRNPALKDISNAENAEYNINECRNHLREEHIINIESNSYNYLTGVYFMDVVSELEKIGDFLINISQAVVGKYEK
;
A
#
# COMPACT_ATOMS: atom_id res chain seq x y z
N MET A 1 -16.05 -12.66 40.32
CA MET A 1 -16.78 -11.74 39.43
C MET A 1 -16.00 -10.43 39.17
N THR A 2 -15.51 -9.78 40.23
CA THR A 2 -14.71 -8.52 40.13
C THR A 2 -13.44 -8.66 39.31
N THR A 3 -12.68 -9.75 39.40
CA THR A 3 -11.45 -9.99 38.66
C THR A 3 -11.68 -10.11 37.14
N VAL A 4 -12.69 -10.91 36.77
CA VAL A 4 -13.06 -11.07 35.35
C VAL A 4 -13.47 -9.70 34.75
N LEU A 5 -14.23 -8.92 35.54
CA LEU A 5 -14.65 -7.58 35.13
C LEU A 5 -13.44 -6.64 34.94
N ASN A 6 -12.48 -6.67 35.87
CA ASN A 6 -11.28 -5.85 35.77
C ASN A 6 -10.40 -6.25 34.57
N VAL A 7 -10.23 -7.54 34.27
CA VAL A 7 -9.53 -8.00 33.07
C VAL A 7 -10.25 -7.55 31.81
N LEU A 8 -11.57 -7.71 31.75
CA LEU A 8 -12.38 -7.22 30.62
C LEU A 8 -12.27 -5.68 30.47
N SER A 9 -12.15 -4.97 31.58
CA SER A 9 -11.99 -3.50 31.57
C SER A 9 -10.62 -3.08 31.07
N VAL A 10 -9.53 -3.82 31.38
CA VAL A 10 -8.21 -3.57 30.77
C VAL A 10 -8.27 -3.79 29.25
N LEU A 11 -8.92 -4.88 28.81
CA LEU A 11 -9.12 -5.14 27.37
C LEU A 11 -10.00 -4.07 26.72
N GLY A 12 -11.03 -3.58 27.43
CA GLY A 12 -11.86 -2.46 27.00
C GLY A 12 -11.05 -1.16 26.85
N GLY A 13 -10.18 -0.85 27.83
CA GLY A 13 -9.25 0.27 27.75
C GLY A 13 -8.27 0.17 26.58
N LEU A 14 -7.74 -1.04 26.34
CA LEU A 14 -6.90 -1.32 25.17
C LEU A 14 -7.66 -1.13 23.86
N ALA A 15 -8.90 -1.60 23.78
CA ALA A 15 -9.75 -1.40 22.61
C ALA A 15 -10.03 0.09 22.36
N MET A 16 -10.31 0.88 23.41
CA MET A 16 -10.45 2.34 23.30
C MET A 16 -9.17 3.01 22.86
N PHE A 17 -8.01 2.60 23.38
CA PHE A 17 -6.70 3.09 22.97
C PHE A 17 -6.47 2.85 21.48
N LEU A 18 -6.68 1.61 21.01
CA LEU A 18 -6.52 1.24 19.61
C LEU A 18 -7.51 1.96 18.68
N TYR A 19 -8.76 2.04 19.07
CA TYR A 19 -9.79 2.75 18.31
C TYR A 19 -9.49 4.24 18.23
N GLY A 20 -9.08 4.85 19.34
CA GLY A 20 -8.66 6.24 19.38
C GLY A 20 -7.47 6.53 18.46
N MET A 21 -6.45 5.66 18.49
CA MET A 21 -5.31 5.72 17.56
C MET A 21 -5.73 5.61 16.10
N ALA A 22 -6.61 4.67 15.77
CA ALA A 22 -7.12 4.49 14.40
C ALA A 22 -7.88 5.74 13.94
N LEU A 23 -8.78 6.27 14.77
CA LEU A 23 -9.56 7.47 14.46
C LEU A 23 -8.67 8.72 14.31
N MET A 24 -7.66 8.86 15.15
CA MET A 24 -6.65 9.92 15.08
C MET A 24 -5.84 9.83 13.77
N SER A 25 -5.35 8.65 13.45
CA SER A 25 -4.62 8.35 12.22
C SER A 25 -5.44 8.67 10.96
N GLU A 26 -6.69 8.23 10.92
CA GLU A 26 -7.61 8.46 9.81
C GLU A 26 -7.90 9.97 9.61
N GLY A 27 -8.11 10.71 10.71
CA GLY A 27 -8.30 12.16 10.66
C GLY A 27 -7.10 12.90 10.08
N LEU A 28 -5.87 12.49 10.44
CA LEU A 28 -4.63 13.03 9.87
C LEU A 28 -4.45 12.65 8.41
N GLN A 29 -4.68 11.39 8.05
CA GLN A 29 -4.58 10.92 6.65
C GLN A 29 -5.53 11.67 5.73
N LYS A 30 -6.80 11.81 6.14
CA LYS A 30 -7.80 12.58 5.38
C LYS A 30 -7.45 14.08 5.28
N SER A 31 -6.81 14.65 6.30
CA SER A 31 -6.35 16.04 6.27
C SER A 31 -5.13 16.25 5.37
N ALA A 32 -4.23 15.27 5.31
CA ALA A 32 -3.01 15.33 4.50
C ALA A 32 -3.27 15.02 3.01
N GLY A 33 -4.23 14.14 2.72
CA GLY A 33 -4.73 13.82 1.38
C GLY A 33 -3.65 13.60 0.31
N ASP A 34 -3.87 14.16 -0.87
CA ASP A 34 -2.96 14.05 -2.02
C ASP A 34 -1.57 14.67 -1.79
N ARG A 35 -1.44 15.60 -0.83
CA ARG A 35 -0.13 16.18 -0.49
C ARG A 35 0.82 15.15 0.10
N LEU A 36 0.32 14.20 0.89
CA LEU A 36 1.12 13.11 1.45
C LEU A 36 1.67 12.20 0.36
N ARG A 37 0.84 11.90 -0.64
CA ARG A 37 1.23 11.10 -1.82
C ARG A 37 2.27 11.82 -2.68
N ALA A 38 2.02 13.09 -3.03
CA ALA A 38 2.97 13.89 -3.81
C ALA A 38 4.31 14.02 -3.08
N PHE A 39 4.27 14.17 -1.75
CA PHE A 39 5.47 14.18 -0.91
C PHE A 39 6.23 12.85 -1.00
N MET A 40 5.55 11.70 -0.89
CA MET A 40 6.18 10.39 -1.02
C MET A 40 6.83 10.18 -2.39
N ALA A 41 6.15 10.56 -3.48
CA ALA A 41 6.66 10.39 -4.84
C ALA A 41 7.86 11.31 -5.15
N SER A 42 7.87 12.54 -4.63
CA SER A 42 8.87 13.55 -4.95
C SER A 42 10.17 13.43 -4.15
N MET A 43 10.13 12.83 -2.94
CA MET A 43 11.21 12.89 -1.96
C MET A 43 12.10 11.64 -1.90
N THR A 44 12.15 10.83 -2.97
CA THR A 44 12.93 9.57 -2.98
C THR A 44 14.29 9.66 -3.67
N SER A 45 14.74 10.86 -4.06
CA SER A 45 15.93 11.08 -4.90
C SER A 45 17.26 10.66 -4.26
N ASN A 46 17.39 10.70 -2.93
CA ASN A 46 18.59 10.26 -2.22
C ASN A 46 18.25 9.53 -0.91
N ALA A 47 19.26 8.85 -0.32
CA ALA A 47 19.08 8.03 0.88
C ALA A 47 18.46 8.80 2.05
N PHE A 48 18.93 10.04 2.32
CA PHE A 48 18.43 10.87 3.39
C PHE A 48 16.96 11.26 3.18
N LYS A 49 16.59 11.69 1.96
CA LYS A 49 15.21 12.05 1.64
C LYS A 49 14.27 10.85 1.75
N ARG A 50 14.70 9.65 1.35
CA ARG A 50 13.92 8.42 1.50
C ARG A 50 13.58 8.14 2.97
N VAL A 51 14.60 8.17 3.84
CA VAL A 51 14.43 7.96 5.28
C VAL A 51 13.54 9.06 5.86
N LEU A 52 13.79 10.33 5.54
CA LEU A 52 12.98 11.45 6.00
C LEU A 52 11.52 11.31 5.57
N THR A 53 11.28 10.90 4.31
CA THR A 53 9.93 10.64 3.80
C THR A 53 9.20 9.60 4.64
N GLY A 54 9.83 8.44 4.85
CA GLY A 54 9.25 7.38 5.68
C GLY A 54 8.98 7.82 7.12
N THR A 55 9.92 8.57 7.71
CA THR A 55 9.79 9.11 9.07
C THR A 55 8.60 10.07 9.18
N VAL A 56 8.52 11.07 8.29
CA VAL A 56 7.46 12.08 8.31
C VAL A 56 6.10 11.46 8.02
N VAL A 57 6.02 10.59 7.01
CA VAL A 57 4.76 9.92 6.66
C VAL A 57 4.26 9.08 7.85
N THR A 58 5.12 8.26 8.45
CA THR A 58 4.71 7.42 9.59
C THR A 58 4.38 8.25 10.82
N ALA A 59 5.11 9.32 11.08
CA ALA A 59 4.80 10.24 12.18
C ALA A 59 3.42 10.92 11.99
N LEU A 60 3.06 11.27 10.76
CA LEU A 60 1.74 11.83 10.43
C LEU A 60 0.64 10.76 10.46
N VAL A 61 0.89 9.61 9.85
CA VAL A 61 -0.08 8.51 9.76
C VAL A 61 -0.22 7.77 11.09
N GLN A 62 0.76 7.88 12.01
CA GLN A 62 0.82 7.16 13.29
C GLN A 62 0.72 5.62 13.15
N SER A 63 1.08 5.10 11.97
CA SER A 63 1.06 3.68 11.66
C SER A 63 2.17 3.31 10.68
N SER A 64 3.20 2.61 11.16
CA SER A 64 4.26 2.07 10.30
C SER A 64 3.76 0.93 9.42
N SER A 65 2.80 0.15 9.89
CA SER A 65 2.17 -0.89 9.09
C SER A 65 1.46 -0.29 7.88
N ALA A 66 0.62 0.74 8.07
CA ALA A 66 -0.05 1.43 6.97
C ALA A 66 0.96 2.06 5.99
N THR A 67 1.99 2.75 6.50
CA THR A 67 3.06 3.32 5.67
C THR A 67 3.81 2.23 4.88
N THR A 68 4.14 1.11 5.50
CA THR A 68 4.86 0.03 4.82
C THR A 68 3.99 -0.66 3.77
N ILE A 69 2.70 -0.90 4.06
CA ILE A 69 1.74 -1.42 3.07
C ILE A 69 1.64 -0.46 1.88
N MET A 70 1.54 0.84 2.14
CA MET A 70 1.54 1.86 1.09
C MET A 70 2.81 1.81 0.23
N VAL A 71 3.99 1.66 0.84
CA VAL A 71 5.27 1.53 0.12
C VAL A 71 5.30 0.24 -0.71
N VAL A 72 4.83 -0.89 -0.15
CA VAL A 72 4.70 -2.18 -0.86
C VAL A 72 3.78 -2.03 -2.08
N SER A 73 2.66 -1.32 -1.94
CA SER A 73 1.75 -1.03 -3.04
C SER A 73 2.37 -0.14 -4.11
N PHE A 74 3.14 0.88 -3.73
CA PHE A 74 3.87 1.70 -4.71
C PHE A 74 4.94 0.91 -5.46
N VAL A 75 5.60 -0.05 -4.81
CA VAL A 75 6.52 -0.98 -5.49
C VAL A 75 5.74 -1.92 -6.42
N ASN A 76 4.57 -2.41 -5.99
CA ASN A 76 3.69 -3.23 -6.80
C ASN A 76 3.23 -2.49 -8.07
N ALA A 77 2.85 -1.23 -7.93
CA ALA A 77 2.46 -0.34 -9.02
C ALA A 77 3.64 0.19 -9.86
N GLY A 78 4.89 -0.19 -9.57
CA GLY A 78 6.08 0.32 -10.29
C GLY A 78 6.40 1.80 -10.05
N LEU A 79 5.75 2.44 -9.08
CA LEU A 79 5.96 3.86 -8.73
C LEU A 79 7.21 4.08 -7.88
N LEU A 80 7.67 3.05 -7.18
CA LEU A 80 8.90 3.05 -6.40
C LEU A 80 9.79 1.87 -6.78
N THR A 81 11.09 2.14 -6.93
CA THR A 81 12.08 1.06 -7.03
C THR A 81 12.26 0.37 -5.69
N LEU A 82 12.70 -0.89 -5.71
CA LEU A 82 12.96 -1.66 -4.48
C LEU A 82 13.94 -0.94 -3.54
N GLY A 83 15.04 -0.40 -4.06
CA GLY A 83 16.02 0.35 -3.26
C GLY A 83 15.45 1.63 -2.63
N ASN A 84 14.54 2.34 -3.32
CA ASN A 84 13.86 3.50 -2.75
C ASN A 84 12.89 3.09 -1.64
N ALA A 85 12.14 2.02 -1.86
CA ALA A 85 11.20 1.46 -0.89
C ALA A 85 11.89 1.04 0.42
N ILE A 86 13.04 0.37 0.33
CA ILE A 86 13.83 -0.04 1.51
C ILE A 86 14.17 1.19 2.37
N GLY A 87 14.64 2.28 1.76
CA GLY A 87 14.96 3.51 2.49
C GLY A 87 13.75 4.17 3.16
N VAL A 88 12.59 4.17 2.50
CA VAL A 88 11.33 4.69 3.09
C VAL A 88 10.85 3.81 4.24
N ILE A 89 10.95 2.48 4.11
CA ILE A 89 10.60 1.51 5.17
C ILE A 89 11.51 1.71 6.41
N MET A 90 12.81 1.92 6.21
CA MET A 90 13.75 2.25 7.30
C MET A 90 13.32 3.52 8.02
N GLY A 91 12.91 4.56 7.28
CA GLY A 91 12.37 5.79 7.84
C GLY A 91 11.06 5.60 8.59
N ALA A 92 10.18 4.73 8.09
CA ALA A 92 8.91 4.41 8.74
C ALA A 92 9.12 3.86 10.17
N ASN A 93 10.14 3.04 10.38
CA ASN A 93 10.49 2.55 11.72
C ASN A 93 10.94 3.68 12.66
N ILE A 94 11.67 4.68 12.17
CA ILE A 94 11.99 5.88 12.99
C ILE A 94 10.69 6.63 13.33
N GLY A 95 9.78 6.83 12.37
CA GLY A 95 8.51 7.52 12.59
C GLY A 95 7.63 6.88 13.66
N THR A 96 7.69 5.55 13.82
CA THR A 96 6.97 4.81 14.86
C THR A 96 7.42 5.19 16.27
N THR A 97 8.64 5.67 16.44
CA THR A 97 9.14 6.06 17.77
C THR A 97 8.37 7.23 18.37
N LEU A 98 7.77 8.09 17.54
CA LEU A 98 6.88 9.16 18.03
C LEU A 98 5.68 8.58 18.78
N THR A 99 5.13 7.46 18.34
CA THR A 99 4.03 6.78 19.04
C THR A 99 4.47 6.31 20.44
N ALA A 100 5.70 5.81 20.58
CA ALA A 100 6.24 5.43 21.89
C ALA A 100 6.32 6.63 22.86
N TRP A 101 6.75 7.81 22.37
CA TRP A 101 6.76 9.03 23.17
C TRP A 101 5.37 9.50 23.53
N ILE A 102 4.42 9.48 22.60
CA ILE A 102 3.01 9.84 22.85
C ILE A 102 2.41 8.91 23.92
N THR A 103 2.67 7.61 23.84
CA THR A 103 2.19 6.63 24.81
C THR A 103 2.85 6.85 26.18
N SER A 104 4.16 7.06 26.22
CA SER A 104 4.91 7.34 27.45
C SER A 104 4.41 8.61 28.17
N LEU A 105 4.19 9.70 27.42
CA LEU A 105 3.58 10.92 27.96
C LEU A 105 2.18 10.68 28.51
N GLY A 106 1.38 9.82 27.87
CA GLY A 106 0.04 9.49 28.32
C GLY A 106 0.00 8.74 29.65
N PHE A 107 1.02 7.94 29.92
CA PHE A 107 1.16 7.30 31.23
C PHE A 107 1.73 8.24 32.30
N SER A 108 2.59 9.18 31.90
CA SER A 108 3.33 10.06 32.80
C SER A 108 2.55 11.31 33.24
N VAL A 109 1.71 11.85 32.34
CA VAL A 109 0.94 13.07 32.58
C VAL A 109 -0.56 12.74 32.67
N ASN A 110 -1.29 13.39 33.56
CA ASN A 110 -2.75 13.23 33.62
C ASN A 110 -3.43 13.99 32.45
N ILE A 111 -3.19 13.52 31.22
CA ILE A 111 -3.73 14.12 30.00
C ILE A 111 -5.26 13.96 29.92
N ALA A 112 -5.86 13.07 30.73
CA ALA A 112 -7.30 12.92 30.80
C ALA A 112 -8.03 14.24 31.12
N LEU A 113 -7.40 15.16 31.85
CA LEU A 113 -7.93 16.49 32.11
C LEU A 113 -8.13 17.33 30.84
N PHE A 114 -7.30 17.12 29.82
CA PHE A 114 -7.40 17.80 28.52
C PHE A 114 -8.20 16.98 27.51
N ALA A 115 -8.26 15.66 27.66
CA ALA A 115 -8.93 14.76 26.73
C ALA A 115 -10.44 15.05 26.65
N VAL A 116 -11.11 15.27 27.78
CA VAL A 116 -12.55 15.53 27.81
C VAL A 116 -12.94 16.86 27.15
N PRO A 117 -12.29 18.00 27.44
CA PRO A 117 -12.48 19.24 26.68
C PRO A 117 -12.16 19.09 25.19
N MET A 118 -11.09 18.38 24.85
CA MET A 118 -10.68 18.14 23.48
C MET A 118 -11.70 17.31 22.70
N MET A 119 -12.37 16.35 23.35
CA MET A 119 -13.49 15.61 22.79
C MET A 119 -14.66 16.53 22.41
N ALA A 120 -15.02 17.47 23.29
CA ALA A 120 -16.11 18.41 23.03
C ALA A 120 -15.82 19.31 21.82
N PHE A 121 -14.63 19.91 21.76
CA PHE A 121 -14.21 20.72 20.60
C PHE A 121 -14.12 19.88 19.32
N GLY A 122 -13.55 18.68 19.42
CA GLY A 122 -13.43 17.75 18.31
C GLY A 122 -14.79 17.37 17.73
N PHE A 123 -15.78 17.10 18.57
CA PHE A 123 -17.14 16.79 18.14
C PHE A 123 -17.80 17.95 17.40
N VAL A 124 -17.68 19.17 17.89
CA VAL A 124 -18.21 20.36 17.21
C VAL A 124 -17.55 20.55 15.84
N MET A 125 -16.22 20.39 15.75
CA MET A 125 -15.49 20.50 14.49
C MET A 125 -15.85 19.36 13.52
N HIS A 126 -16.02 18.13 14.02
CA HIS A 126 -16.40 16.97 13.23
C HIS A 126 -17.81 17.12 12.61
N SER A 127 -18.70 17.83 13.29
CA SER A 127 -20.05 18.14 12.79
C SER A 127 -20.08 19.24 11.71
N SER A 128 -18.93 19.82 11.36
CA SER A 128 -18.82 20.86 10.33
C SER A 128 -19.04 20.30 8.92
N LYS A 129 -19.66 21.11 8.04
CA LYS A 129 -19.78 20.81 6.61
C LYS A 129 -18.44 20.92 5.84
N LYS A 130 -17.44 21.60 6.40
CA LYS A 130 -16.10 21.75 5.79
C LYS A 130 -15.28 20.50 6.09
N SER A 131 -14.87 19.76 5.05
CA SER A 131 -14.10 18.52 5.16
C SER A 131 -12.83 18.67 6.01
N SER A 132 -12.08 19.77 5.84
CA SER A 132 -10.86 20.02 6.62
C SER A 132 -11.15 20.13 8.13
N LEU A 133 -12.22 20.84 8.53
CA LEU A 133 -12.60 20.94 9.95
C LEU A 133 -13.12 19.61 10.49
N LYS A 134 -13.90 18.87 9.69
CA LYS A 134 -14.39 17.54 10.05
C LYS A 134 -13.23 16.60 10.36
N ASN A 135 -12.19 16.57 9.51
CA ASN A 135 -11.03 15.71 9.66
C ASN A 135 -10.17 16.09 10.90
N ILE A 136 -9.98 17.39 11.16
CA ILE A 136 -9.31 17.87 12.38
C ILE A 136 -10.14 17.50 13.61
N GLY A 137 -11.45 17.62 13.56
CA GLY A 137 -12.36 17.18 14.62
C GLY A 137 -12.22 15.68 14.89
N GLN A 138 -12.14 14.87 13.86
CA GLN A 138 -11.91 13.43 13.95
C GLN A 138 -10.56 13.10 14.62
N PHE A 139 -9.49 13.80 14.23
CA PHE A 139 -8.17 13.69 14.89
C PHE A 139 -8.26 14.01 16.39
N MET A 140 -8.90 15.12 16.78
CA MET A 140 -9.05 15.52 18.18
C MET A 140 -9.84 14.51 18.99
N MET A 141 -10.93 13.98 18.45
CA MET A 141 -11.74 12.94 19.09
C MET A 141 -10.94 11.65 19.26
N GLY A 142 -10.21 11.23 18.23
CA GLY A 142 -9.34 10.06 18.28
C GLY A 142 -8.27 10.17 19.35
N PHE A 143 -7.59 11.33 19.42
CA PHE A 143 -6.61 11.63 20.45
C PHE A 143 -7.23 11.56 21.86
N ALA A 144 -8.40 12.15 22.07
CA ALA A 144 -9.09 12.12 23.33
C ALA A 144 -9.47 10.69 23.76
N ILE A 145 -10.05 9.90 22.86
CA ILE A 145 -10.43 8.48 23.12
C ILE A 145 -9.19 7.65 23.44
N MET A 146 -8.10 7.84 22.72
CA MET A 146 -6.82 7.15 22.94
C MET A 146 -6.33 7.35 24.39
N TYR A 147 -6.28 8.60 24.85
CA TYR A 147 -5.80 8.89 26.21
C TYR A 147 -6.77 8.45 27.31
N VAL A 148 -8.08 8.53 27.08
CA VAL A 148 -9.08 7.96 28.00
C VAL A 148 -8.89 6.45 28.11
N GLY A 149 -8.70 5.74 26.98
CA GLY A 149 -8.41 4.32 26.97
C GLY A 149 -7.14 3.95 27.75
N LEU A 150 -6.07 4.73 27.57
CA LEU A 150 -4.81 4.53 28.28
C LEU A 150 -4.95 4.74 29.81
N THR A 151 -5.68 5.77 30.22
CA THR A 151 -5.98 6.02 31.63
C THR A 151 -6.81 4.86 32.22
N PHE A 152 -7.81 4.39 31.49
CA PHE A 152 -8.63 3.26 31.91
C PHE A 152 -7.82 1.97 32.09
N MET A 153 -6.88 1.69 31.14
CA MET A 153 -5.95 0.56 31.29
C MET A 153 -5.11 0.67 32.55
N LYS A 154 -4.56 1.87 32.85
CA LYS A 154 -3.74 2.14 34.03
C LYS A 154 -4.53 1.88 35.32
N ASP A 155 -5.74 2.44 35.42
CA ASP A 155 -6.57 2.36 36.62
C ASP A 155 -7.05 0.91 36.88
N CYS A 156 -7.51 0.22 35.83
CA CYS A 156 -7.95 -1.17 35.95
C CYS A 156 -6.79 -2.13 36.25
N SER A 157 -5.59 -1.87 35.68
CA SER A 157 -4.38 -2.64 35.98
C SER A 157 -3.98 -2.49 37.45
N ASN A 158 -4.00 -1.27 38.00
CA ASN A 158 -3.73 -1.02 39.40
C ASN A 158 -4.73 -1.76 40.33
N ALA A 159 -6.03 -1.82 39.94
CA ALA A 159 -7.04 -2.57 40.66
C ALA A 159 -6.82 -4.10 40.66
N ILE A 160 -6.32 -4.65 39.52
CA ILE A 160 -5.94 -6.06 39.43
C ILE A 160 -4.73 -6.35 40.33
N LEU A 161 -3.71 -5.51 40.23
CA LEU A 161 -2.48 -5.64 41.03
C LEU A 161 -2.80 -5.63 42.54
N GLY A 162 -3.64 -4.72 43.00
CA GLY A 162 -4.03 -4.67 44.42
C GLY A 162 -4.61 -5.98 44.97
N ASN A 163 -5.25 -6.78 44.10
CA ASN A 163 -5.87 -8.06 44.52
C ASN A 163 -5.00 -9.31 44.30
N TYR A 164 -4.08 -9.29 43.31
CA TYR A 164 -3.31 -10.47 42.84
C TYR A 164 -1.81 -10.24 42.76
N GLN A 165 -1.31 -9.19 43.40
CA GLN A 165 0.08 -8.75 43.31
C GLN A 165 1.09 -9.86 43.58
N ALA A 166 0.94 -10.58 44.70
CA ALA A 166 1.87 -11.64 45.10
C ALA A 166 1.95 -12.79 44.07
N GLY A 167 0.80 -13.19 43.51
CA GLY A 167 0.74 -14.25 42.50
C GLY A 167 1.37 -13.81 41.17
N MET A 168 1.09 -12.60 40.72
CA MET A 168 1.66 -12.04 39.49
C MET A 168 3.17 -11.83 39.63
N MET A 169 3.63 -11.27 40.74
CA MET A 169 5.06 -11.08 41.02
C MET A 169 5.80 -12.41 41.13
N SER A 170 5.21 -13.45 41.74
CA SER A 170 5.81 -14.79 41.76
C SER A 170 5.92 -15.39 40.36
N PHE A 171 4.88 -15.23 39.53
CA PHE A 171 4.89 -15.71 38.14
C PHE A 171 5.97 -15.01 37.32
N PHE A 172 5.96 -13.67 37.27
CA PHE A 172 6.96 -12.91 36.50
C PHE A 172 8.37 -13.07 37.08
N GLY A 173 8.52 -13.13 38.40
CA GLY A 173 9.80 -13.38 39.08
C GLY A 173 10.39 -14.75 38.74
N SER A 174 9.56 -15.79 38.62
CA SER A 174 10.04 -17.13 38.20
C SER A 174 10.60 -17.11 36.78
N ILE A 175 9.97 -16.36 35.88
CA ILE A 175 10.42 -16.21 34.49
C ILE A 175 11.71 -15.37 34.43
N ASN A 176 11.84 -14.35 35.27
CA ASN A 176 13.00 -13.45 35.30
C ASN A 176 14.31 -14.18 35.68
N GLY A 177 14.20 -15.31 36.37
CA GLY A 177 15.36 -16.14 36.82
C GLY A 177 16.13 -16.87 35.71
N PHE A 178 15.64 -16.94 34.47
CA PHE A 178 16.29 -17.66 33.37
C PHE A 178 17.39 -16.86 32.66
N GLY A 179 17.79 -15.69 33.15
CA GLY A 179 18.87 -14.89 32.60
C GLY A 179 18.63 -14.44 31.14
N PHE A 180 19.50 -14.85 30.20
CA PHE A 180 19.32 -14.52 28.79
C PHE A 180 18.11 -15.22 28.16
N GLY A 181 17.71 -16.37 28.68
CA GLY A 181 16.50 -17.08 28.27
C GLY A 181 15.23 -16.24 28.50
N SER A 182 15.19 -15.47 29.61
CA SER A 182 14.09 -14.52 29.88
C SER A 182 14.02 -13.44 28.82
N VAL A 183 15.16 -12.90 28.38
CA VAL A 183 15.23 -11.90 27.31
C VAL A 183 14.64 -12.44 26.02
N LEU A 184 15.00 -13.66 25.61
CA LEU A 184 14.45 -14.30 24.41
C LEU A 184 12.96 -14.58 24.53
N LEU A 185 12.49 -15.00 25.72
CA LEU A 185 11.08 -15.27 25.96
C LEU A 185 10.24 -13.99 25.85
N PHE A 186 10.69 -12.89 26.45
CA PHE A 186 9.99 -11.60 26.37
C PHE A 186 10.08 -10.97 24.96
N LEU A 187 11.18 -11.17 24.27
CA LEU A 187 11.28 -10.80 22.84
C LEU A 187 10.25 -11.56 22.01
N MET A 188 10.13 -12.87 22.19
CA MET A 188 9.11 -13.66 21.51
C MET A 188 7.68 -13.24 21.92
N ALA A 189 7.46 -12.95 23.19
CA ALA A 189 6.17 -12.45 23.68
C ALA A 189 5.79 -11.12 22.99
N GLY A 190 6.72 -10.16 22.89
CA GLY A 190 6.51 -8.91 22.18
C GLY A 190 6.21 -9.12 20.69
N ALA A 191 6.96 -10.02 20.03
CA ALA A 191 6.73 -10.35 18.62
C ALA A 191 5.34 -11.00 18.41
N ILE A 192 4.99 -12.01 19.20
CA ILE A 192 3.71 -12.72 19.08
C ILE A 192 2.54 -11.76 19.39
N LEU A 193 2.66 -10.96 20.45
CA LEU A 193 1.63 -9.99 20.81
C LEU A 193 1.38 -9.00 19.68
N THR A 194 2.42 -8.48 19.06
CA THR A 194 2.32 -7.57 17.90
C THR A 194 1.69 -8.25 16.69
N ILE A 195 2.04 -9.50 16.42
CA ILE A 195 1.45 -10.29 15.33
C ILE A 195 -0.06 -10.50 15.56
N VAL A 196 -0.45 -10.83 16.79
CA VAL A 196 -1.86 -11.10 17.15
C VAL A 196 -2.69 -9.82 17.12
N LEU A 197 -2.17 -8.74 17.72
CA LEU A 197 -2.87 -7.44 17.78
C LEU A 197 -2.78 -6.66 16.46
N GLN A 198 -1.83 -7.00 15.59
CA GLN A 198 -1.50 -6.27 14.36
C GLN A 198 -1.23 -4.77 14.58
N ALA A 199 -0.82 -4.41 15.80
CA ALA A 199 -0.60 -3.04 16.25
C ALA A 199 0.59 -2.99 17.22
N SER A 200 1.71 -2.44 16.75
CA SER A 200 2.91 -2.24 17.58
C SER A 200 2.64 -1.28 18.74
N SER A 201 1.84 -0.25 18.52
CA SER A 201 1.45 0.69 19.58
C SER A 201 0.72 0.04 20.74
N ALA A 202 -0.09 -1.00 20.49
CA ALA A 202 -0.75 -1.77 21.54
C ALA A 202 0.26 -2.57 22.37
N THR A 203 1.21 -3.23 21.70
CA THR A 203 2.29 -3.96 22.37
C THR A 203 3.16 -3.02 23.20
N MET A 204 3.49 -1.83 22.66
CA MET A 204 4.21 -0.78 23.38
C MET A 204 3.45 -0.34 24.65
N ALA A 205 2.14 -0.08 24.54
CA ALA A 205 1.32 0.33 25.68
C ALA A 205 1.25 -0.76 26.77
N ILE A 206 1.11 -2.04 26.38
CA ILE A 206 1.12 -3.17 27.30
C ILE A 206 2.51 -3.32 27.95
N THR A 207 3.60 -3.20 27.17
CA THR A 207 4.98 -3.25 27.69
C THR A 207 5.20 -2.17 28.73
N MET A 208 4.81 -0.93 28.41
CA MET A 208 4.92 0.21 29.33
C MET A 208 4.06 0.03 30.59
N LEU A 209 2.85 -0.52 30.46
CA LEU A 209 1.98 -0.84 31.58
C LEU A 209 2.61 -1.87 32.52
N LEU A 210 3.12 -2.98 31.98
CA LEU A 210 3.78 -4.03 32.76
C LEU A 210 5.03 -3.50 33.47
N ALA A 211 5.84 -2.70 32.78
CA ALA A 211 7.02 -2.09 33.35
C ALA A 211 6.70 -1.08 34.46
N ALA A 212 5.76 -0.15 34.21
CA ALA A 212 5.30 0.85 35.19
C ALA A 212 4.62 0.22 36.42
N SER A 213 4.11 -1.00 36.29
CA SER A 213 3.52 -1.78 37.39
C SER A 213 4.56 -2.56 38.20
N GLY A 214 5.86 -2.50 37.84
CA GLY A 214 6.93 -3.26 38.48
C GLY A 214 6.91 -4.77 38.22
N LEU A 215 6.10 -5.26 37.28
CA LEU A 215 5.98 -6.68 36.93
C LEU A 215 7.16 -7.18 36.10
N ILE A 216 7.70 -6.32 35.23
CA ILE A 216 8.87 -6.60 34.42
C ILE A 216 9.93 -5.52 34.64
N ASP A 217 11.18 -5.90 34.62
CA ASP A 217 12.30 -4.97 34.71
C ASP A 217 12.56 -4.25 33.36
N PHE A 218 13.42 -3.23 33.38
CA PHE A 218 13.76 -2.45 32.18
C PHE A 218 14.35 -3.32 31.08
N ARG A 219 15.17 -4.34 31.40
CA ARG A 219 15.80 -5.25 30.45
C ARG A 219 14.78 -6.10 29.68
N LEU A 220 13.76 -6.60 30.39
CA LEU A 220 12.67 -7.38 29.79
C LEU A 220 11.73 -6.50 28.95
N ALA A 221 11.46 -5.27 29.42
CA ALA A 221 10.71 -4.29 28.63
C ALA A 221 11.43 -3.98 27.31
N VAL A 222 12.77 -3.79 27.35
CA VAL A 222 13.60 -3.65 26.15
C VAL A 222 13.45 -4.85 25.21
N ALA A 223 13.47 -6.08 25.75
CA ALA A 223 13.31 -7.29 24.95
C ALA A 223 11.93 -7.33 24.26
N MET A 224 10.85 -6.95 24.96
CA MET A 224 9.52 -6.87 24.35
C MET A 224 9.45 -5.85 23.22
N VAL A 225 10.06 -4.67 23.37
CA VAL A 225 10.13 -3.62 22.33
C VAL A 225 10.89 -4.12 21.10
N LEU A 226 12.00 -4.84 21.30
CA LEU A 226 12.75 -5.46 20.20
C LEU A 226 11.90 -6.51 19.47
N GLY A 227 11.12 -7.32 20.22
CA GLY A 227 10.18 -8.28 19.66
C GLY A 227 9.06 -7.62 18.85
N GLU A 228 8.53 -6.52 19.37
CA GLU A 228 7.51 -5.69 18.70
C GLU A 228 7.96 -5.27 17.30
N ASN A 229 9.22 -4.82 17.15
CA ASN A 229 9.77 -4.41 15.85
C ASN A 229 9.83 -5.57 14.85
N ILE A 230 10.12 -6.80 15.29
CA ILE A 230 10.03 -7.99 14.43
C ILE A 230 8.57 -8.29 14.09
N GLY A 231 7.68 -8.30 15.08
CA GLY A 231 6.27 -8.62 14.92
C GLY A 231 5.56 -7.71 13.93
N THR A 232 5.91 -6.42 13.91
CA THR A 232 5.34 -5.43 12.99
C THR A 232 5.57 -5.79 11.52
N THR A 233 6.62 -6.53 11.19
CA THR A 233 6.94 -6.88 9.80
C THR A 233 5.94 -7.86 9.17
N ILE A 234 5.16 -8.58 9.98
CA ILE A 234 4.22 -9.59 9.48
C ILE A 234 3.10 -8.97 8.65
N THR A 235 2.62 -7.78 9.04
CA THR A 235 1.52 -7.08 8.35
C THR A 235 1.88 -6.77 6.90
N ALA A 236 3.10 -6.27 6.64
CA ALA A 236 3.60 -6.02 5.30
C ALA A 236 3.77 -7.32 4.49
N ASN A 237 4.19 -8.42 5.14
CA ASN A 237 4.33 -9.72 4.49
C ASN A 237 2.99 -10.34 4.11
N ILE A 238 1.96 -10.17 4.95
CA ILE A 238 0.60 -10.61 4.63
C ILE A 238 0.07 -9.80 3.44
N ALA A 239 0.17 -8.48 3.47
CA ALA A 239 -0.25 -7.63 2.36
C ALA A 239 0.48 -7.96 1.05
N ALA A 240 1.77 -8.27 1.10
CA ALA A 240 2.56 -8.64 -0.07
C ALA A 240 2.34 -10.08 -0.56
N ALA A 241 1.64 -10.95 0.18
CA ALA A 241 1.52 -12.38 -0.16
C ALA A 241 0.92 -12.61 -1.54
N VAL A 242 -0.05 -11.78 -1.92
CA VAL A 242 -0.75 -11.82 -3.21
C VAL A 242 -0.16 -10.85 -4.25
N ALA A 243 0.78 -9.98 -3.86
CA ALA A 243 1.39 -8.96 -4.70
C ALA A 243 2.47 -9.54 -5.65
N ASN A 244 2.98 -8.70 -6.56
CA ASN A 244 4.06 -9.06 -7.48
C ASN A 244 5.40 -9.35 -6.74
N THR A 245 6.38 -9.87 -7.48
CA THR A 245 7.69 -10.26 -6.93
C THR A 245 8.42 -9.09 -6.27
N SER A 246 8.36 -7.89 -6.84
CA SER A 246 9.03 -6.70 -6.30
C SER A 246 8.43 -6.23 -4.99
N ALA A 247 7.10 -6.27 -4.86
CA ALA A 247 6.38 -5.98 -3.62
C ALA A 247 6.70 -7.00 -2.51
N LYS A 248 6.77 -8.30 -2.84
CA LYS A 248 7.23 -9.36 -1.93
C LYS A 248 8.65 -9.12 -1.43
N ARG A 249 9.56 -8.69 -2.33
CA ARG A 249 10.95 -8.32 -1.98
C ARG A 249 10.99 -7.15 -1.00
N ALA A 250 10.16 -6.12 -1.21
CA ALA A 250 10.08 -4.96 -0.30
C ALA A 250 9.61 -5.37 1.11
N ALA A 251 8.58 -6.21 1.21
CA ALA A 251 8.10 -6.74 2.50
C ALA A 251 9.16 -7.60 3.21
N ARG A 252 9.89 -8.45 2.47
CA ARG A 252 11.01 -9.24 3.03
C ARG A 252 12.17 -8.36 3.49
N ALA A 253 12.46 -7.26 2.79
CA ALA A 253 13.47 -6.30 3.20
C ALA A 253 13.14 -5.67 4.56
N HIS A 254 11.87 -5.35 4.83
CA HIS A 254 11.41 -4.89 6.14
C HIS A 254 11.72 -5.91 7.25
N THR A 255 11.46 -7.19 7.00
CA THR A 255 11.77 -8.26 7.96
C THR A 255 13.28 -8.38 8.21
N ILE A 256 14.09 -8.42 7.14
CA ILE A 256 15.55 -8.53 7.24
C ILE A 256 16.13 -7.36 8.03
N PHE A 257 15.68 -6.13 7.73
CA PHE A 257 16.12 -4.92 8.43
C PHE A 257 15.86 -5.00 9.95
N ASN A 258 14.67 -5.40 10.36
CA ASN A 258 14.32 -5.50 11.78
C ASN A 258 15.04 -6.66 12.48
N VAL A 259 15.14 -7.83 11.83
CA VAL A 259 15.83 -9.00 12.39
C VAL A 259 17.31 -8.71 12.59
N ILE A 260 18.00 -8.12 11.61
CA ILE A 260 19.41 -7.73 11.75
C ILE A 260 19.56 -6.72 12.90
N GLY A 261 18.65 -5.72 12.95
CA GLY A 261 18.61 -4.74 14.01
C GLY A 261 18.51 -5.38 15.41
N VAL A 262 17.58 -6.29 15.58
CA VAL A 262 17.40 -6.99 16.88
C VAL A 262 18.60 -7.85 17.23
N ILE A 263 19.21 -8.56 16.26
CA ILE A 263 20.37 -9.42 16.52
C ILE A 263 21.54 -8.62 17.09
N TRP A 264 21.94 -7.50 16.45
CA TRP A 264 23.08 -6.73 16.95
C TRP A 264 22.79 -6.07 18.29
N VAL A 265 21.53 -5.65 18.56
CA VAL A 265 21.14 -5.12 19.88
C VAL A 265 21.20 -6.20 20.94
N LEU A 266 20.76 -7.44 20.67
CA LEU A 266 20.87 -8.55 21.61
C LEU A 266 22.34 -8.86 21.97
N VAL A 267 23.23 -8.79 20.99
CA VAL A 267 24.68 -8.97 21.20
C VAL A 267 25.25 -7.85 22.09
N LEU A 268 24.81 -6.61 21.87
CA LEU A 268 25.26 -5.42 22.60
C LEU A 268 24.27 -4.96 23.68
N LEU A 269 23.41 -5.86 24.19
CA LEU A 269 22.29 -5.49 25.07
C LEU A 269 22.73 -4.71 26.30
N ASN A 270 23.74 -5.22 27.03
CA ASN A 270 24.20 -4.56 28.25
C ASN A 270 24.88 -3.20 27.99
N PRO A 271 25.79 -3.03 26.99
CA PRO A 271 26.29 -1.73 26.59
C PRO A 271 25.21 -0.71 26.21
N ILE A 272 24.19 -1.16 25.47
CA ILE A 272 23.11 -0.27 25.04
C ILE A 272 22.26 0.16 26.24
N ILE A 273 21.89 -0.75 27.13
CA ILE A 273 21.16 -0.42 28.36
C ILE A 273 21.95 0.62 29.18
N ARG A 274 23.26 0.41 29.37
CA ARG A 274 24.11 1.38 30.07
C ARG A 274 24.13 2.75 29.39
N LEU A 275 24.20 2.76 28.05
CA LEU A 275 24.16 4.01 27.29
C LEU A 275 22.83 4.74 27.52
N ILE A 276 21.70 4.05 27.51
CA ILE A 276 20.38 4.65 27.81
C ILE A 276 20.37 5.21 29.23
N CYS A 277 20.87 4.47 30.23
CA CYS A 277 20.92 4.96 31.61
C CYS A 277 21.74 6.28 31.69
N VAL A 278 22.91 6.32 31.06
CA VAL A 278 23.75 7.56 31.03
C VAL A 278 23.02 8.72 30.34
N ILE A 279 22.35 8.47 29.22
CA ILE A 279 21.57 9.49 28.52
C ILE A 279 20.43 10.01 29.41
N MET A 280 19.66 9.11 30.04
CA MET A 280 18.53 9.48 30.89
C MET A 280 19.00 10.29 32.09
N GLN A 281 20.08 9.89 32.76
CA GLN A 281 20.68 10.65 33.86
C GLN A 281 21.19 12.02 33.42
N SER A 282 21.81 12.11 32.24
CA SER A 282 22.27 13.39 31.68
C SER A 282 21.13 14.37 31.36
N LEU A 283 19.93 13.85 31.11
CA LEU A 283 18.70 14.63 30.89
C LEU A 283 17.98 14.96 32.20
N GLY A 284 18.51 14.56 33.36
CA GLY A 284 17.93 14.83 34.67
C GLY A 284 16.88 13.83 35.13
N PHE A 285 16.75 12.69 34.47
CA PHE A 285 15.88 11.58 34.89
C PHE A 285 16.66 10.61 35.78
N TYR A 286 15.92 9.77 36.53
CA TYR A 286 16.50 8.68 37.30
C TYR A 286 16.98 7.56 36.38
N ASP A 287 17.89 6.70 36.85
CA ASP A 287 18.37 5.53 36.09
C ASP A 287 17.20 4.55 35.83
N PRO A 288 16.87 4.21 34.58
CA PRO A 288 15.72 3.34 34.28
C PRO A 288 15.85 1.92 34.84
N VAL A 289 17.08 1.38 34.94
CA VAL A 289 17.33 0.05 35.55
C VAL A 289 17.09 0.09 37.05
N GLU A 290 17.64 1.11 37.73
CA GLU A 290 17.39 1.32 39.15
C GLU A 290 15.91 1.65 39.42
N ALA A 291 15.29 2.50 38.60
CA ALA A 291 13.86 2.83 38.70
C ALA A 291 12.97 1.57 38.63
N SER A 292 13.28 0.64 37.69
CA SER A 292 12.55 -0.63 37.60
C SER A 292 12.73 -1.51 38.83
N SER A 293 13.93 -1.52 39.40
CA SER A 293 14.22 -2.27 40.64
C SER A 293 13.48 -1.68 41.85
N GLN A 294 13.47 -0.36 41.99
CA GLN A 294 12.74 0.32 43.07
C GLN A 294 11.22 0.09 42.95
N LEU A 295 10.65 0.17 41.74
CA LEU A 295 9.23 -0.14 41.52
C LEU A 295 8.89 -1.59 41.90
N ALA A 296 9.76 -2.54 41.58
CA ALA A 296 9.60 -3.94 41.98
C ALA A 296 9.69 -4.14 43.50
N ILE A 297 10.59 -3.43 44.20
CA ILE A 297 10.71 -3.46 45.66
C ILE A 297 9.45 -2.86 46.30
N ILE A 298 9.01 -1.69 45.86
CA ILE A 298 7.79 -1.02 46.35
C ILE A 298 6.58 -1.94 46.16
N ALA A 299 6.48 -2.54 44.96
CA ALA A 299 5.41 -3.47 44.64
C ALA A 299 5.42 -4.73 45.56
N ASN A 300 6.60 -5.22 46.01
CA ASN A 300 6.72 -6.40 46.88
C ASN A 300 6.65 -6.10 48.35
N SER A 301 7.01 -4.89 48.80
CA SER A 301 7.14 -4.57 50.23
C SER A 301 5.81 -4.40 50.94
N GLY A 302 4.73 -4.10 50.23
CA GLY A 302 3.42 -3.71 50.81
C GLY A 302 3.47 -2.45 51.68
N VAL A 303 4.63 -1.72 51.71
CA VAL A 303 4.82 -0.48 52.45
C VAL A 303 4.37 0.70 51.58
N PRO A 304 3.57 1.64 52.10
CA PRO A 304 3.24 2.85 51.37
C PRO A 304 4.51 3.66 51.05
N ALA A 305 4.85 3.80 49.76
CA ALA A 305 5.91 4.65 49.31
C ALA A 305 5.35 6.04 48.95
N ASP A 306 6.22 7.06 48.93
CA ASP A 306 5.83 8.41 48.54
C ASP A 306 5.32 8.40 47.07
N PRO A 307 4.09 8.87 46.81
CA PRO A 307 3.55 8.95 45.45
C PRO A 307 4.44 9.72 44.49
N ALA A 308 5.16 10.75 44.98
CA ALA A 308 6.07 11.54 44.15
C ALA A 308 7.29 10.73 43.69
N GLU A 309 7.87 9.89 44.57
CA GLU A 309 8.97 9.00 44.20
C GLU A 309 8.54 7.93 43.19
N ILE A 310 7.36 7.33 43.41
CA ILE A 310 6.79 6.35 42.47
C ILE A 310 6.65 6.97 41.09
N GLU A 311 6.18 8.21 41.00
CA GLU A 311 6.01 8.92 39.74
C GLU A 311 7.35 9.21 39.05
N ILE A 312 8.38 9.60 39.79
CA ILE A 312 9.76 9.78 39.26
C ILE A 312 10.28 8.47 38.66
N TYR A 313 10.16 7.36 39.37
CA TYR A 313 10.63 6.06 38.87
C TYR A 313 9.83 5.62 37.63
N LYS A 314 8.50 5.74 37.64
CA LYS A 314 7.66 5.42 36.48
C LYS A 314 8.02 6.25 35.27
N ASN A 315 8.15 7.55 35.41
CA ASN A 315 8.49 8.46 34.33
C ASN A 315 9.85 8.15 33.73
N SER A 316 10.86 7.91 34.57
CA SER A 316 12.22 7.55 34.12
C SER A 316 12.23 6.22 33.35
N LEU A 317 11.48 5.22 33.81
CA LEU A 317 11.36 3.94 33.16
C LEU A 317 10.67 4.05 31.80
N LEU A 318 9.53 4.74 31.74
CA LEU A 318 8.72 4.90 30.52
C LEU A 318 9.47 5.71 29.45
N TYR A 319 10.11 6.82 29.84
CA TYR A 319 10.93 7.61 28.93
C TYR A 319 12.18 6.86 28.51
N GLY A 320 12.78 6.02 29.38
CA GLY A 320 13.88 5.13 29.04
C GLY A 320 13.51 4.10 27.95
N ILE A 321 12.30 3.53 28.03
CA ILE A 321 11.77 2.61 27.00
C ILE A 321 11.59 3.35 25.66
N ALA A 322 10.97 4.55 25.67
CA ALA A 322 10.79 5.36 24.48
C ALA A 322 12.14 5.81 23.86
N MET A 323 13.12 6.19 24.72
CA MET A 323 14.47 6.56 24.31
C MET A 323 15.19 5.37 23.64
N LEU A 324 15.12 4.17 24.23
CA LEU A 324 15.69 2.98 23.62
C LEU A 324 15.07 2.72 22.23
N HIS A 325 13.75 2.77 22.13
CA HIS A 325 13.08 2.53 20.85
C HIS A 325 13.54 3.53 19.78
N THR A 326 13.71 4.80 20.17
CA THR A 326 14.22 5.84 19.28
C THR A 326 15.67 5.60 18.89
N LEU A 327 16.55 5.38 19.87
CA LEU A 327 17.99 5.16 19.63
C LEU A 327 18.21 3.91 18.77
N PHE A 328 17.47 2.82 19.04
CA PHE A 328 17.52 1.60 18.25
C PHE A 328 17.18 1.86 16.78
N ASN A 329 16.02 2.46 16.51
CA ASN A 329 15.56 2.66 15.12
C ASN A 329 16.44 3.67 14.36
N ILE A 330 16.90 4.74 14.99
CA ILE A 330 17.83 5.70 14.38
C ILE A 330 19.16 5.03 14.08
N THR A 331 19.78 4.35 15.05
CA THR A 331 21.08 3.71 14.87
C THR A 331 21.01 2.62 13.81
N ASN A 332 19.98 1.75 13.88
CA ASN A 332 19.75 0.69 12.91
C ASN A 332 19.63 1.25 11.48
N THR A 333 18.86 2.33 11.32
CA THR A 333 18.72 3.01 10.02
C THR A 333 20.01 3.65 9.57
N CYS A 334 20.70 4.40 10.43
CA CYS A 334 21.98 5.06 10.08
C CYS A 334 23.06 4.06 9.64
N VAL A 335 23.07 2.87 10.24
CA VAL A 335 24.01 1.81 9.87
C VAL A 335 23.55 1.11 8.59
N LEU A 336 22.31 0.62 8.55
CA LEU A 336 21.84 -0.27 7.47
C LEU A 336 21.50 0.44 6.17
N ILE A 337 21.31 1.77 6.17
CA ILE A 337 21.03 2.52 4.95
C ILE A 337 22.16 2.40 3.91
N TRP A 338 23.40 2.29 4.36
CA TRP A 338 24.56 2.09 3.52
C TRP A 338 24.65 0.67 2.95
N PHE A 339 23.97 -0.28 3.57
CA PHE A 339 23.89 -1.68 3.15
C PHE A 339 22.61 -1.98 2.35
N THR A 340 21.84 -0.96 1.96
CA THR A 340 20.64 -1.13 1.11
C THR A 340 20.91 -2.02 -0.11
N PRO A 341 22.02 -1.88 -0.88
CA PRO A 341 22.29 -2.75 -2.02
C PRO A 341 22.50 -4.23 -1.62
N LEU A 342 23.02 -4.49 -0.42
CA LEU A 342 23.20 -5.85 0.08
C LEU A 342 21.85 -6.46 0.50
N ILE A 343 21.00 -5.68 1.17
CA ILE A 343 19.64 -6.09 1.52
C ILE A 343 18.85 -6.39 0.24
N GLU A 344 18.97 -5.55 -0.78
CA GLU A 344 18.32 -5.73 -2.08
C GLU A 344 18.77 -7.05 -2.75
N LYS A 345 20.07 -7.34 -2.77
CA LYS A 345 20.60 -8.61 -3.27
C LYS A 345 20.07 -9.81 -2.48
N ALA A 346 20.01 -9.69 -1.16
CA ALA A 346 19.50 -10.75 -0.29
C ALA A 346 18.03 -11.07 -0.56
N VAL A 347 17.17 -10.05 -0.71
CA VAL A 347 15.75 -10.28 -0.99
C VAL A 347 15.51 -10.76 -2.42
N VAL A 348 16.31 -10.36 -3.39
CA VAL A 348 16.28 -10.89 -4.76
C VAL A 348 16.66 -12.37 -4.79
N TRP A 349 17.61 -12.77 -3.97
CA TRP A 349 18.00 -14.18 -3.82
C TRP A 349 16.91 -15.01 -3.12
N LEU A 350 16.26 -14.46 -2.08
CA LEU A 350 15.20 -15.12 -1.32
C LEU A 350 13.90 -15.26 -2.11
N VAL A 351 13.54 -14.23 -2.89
CA VAL A 351 12.29 -14.17 -3.65
C VAL A 351 12.64 -14.14 -5.13
N LYS A 352 12.69 -15.33 -5.72
CA LYS A 352 12.98 -15.53 -7.14
C LYS A 352 11.76 -15.19 -7.99
N GLU A 353 12.00 -14.72 -9.20
CA GLU A 353 10.93 -14.61 -10.20
C GLU A 353 10.48 -16.00 -10.64
N PRO A 354 9.17 -16.23 -10.80
CA PRO A 354 8.67 -17.48 -11.34
C PRO A 354 9.28 -17.72 -12.74
N LYS A 355 9.90 -18.87 -12.94
CA LYS A 355 10.41 -19.26 -14.26
C LYS A 355 9.25 -19.83 -15.06
N GLY A 356 8.84 -19.11 -16.13
CA GLY A 356 8.08 -19.67 -17.24
C GLY A 356 6.74 -20.30 -16.85
N GLU A 357 5.83 -19.52 -16.28
CA GLU A 357 4.41 -19.86 -16.44
C GLU A 357 3.95 -19.30 -17.79
N ALA A 358 3.46 -20.19 -18.66
CA ALA A 358 2.61 -19.82 -19.76
C ALA A 358 1.57 -18.83 -19.24
N GLU A 359 1.23 -17.81 -20.04
CA GLU A 359 0.33 -16.69 -19.73
C GLU A 359 -0.98 -17.14 -19.05
N VAL A 360 -0.90 -17.51 -17.78
CA VAL A 360 -2.08 -17.54 -16.91
C VAL A 360 -2.33 -16.09 -16.57
N PHE A 361 -3.32 -15.52 -17.22
CA PHE A 361 -3.73 -14.15 -17.02
C PHE A 361 -3.97 -13.89 -15.52
N ARG A 362 -3.24 -12.93 -14.97
CA ARG A 362 -3.47 -12.31 -13.65
C ARG A 362 -3.26 -10.82 -13.79
N LEU A 363 -4.14 -10.02 -13.17
CA LEU A 363 -3.89 -8.60 -13.01
C LEU A 363 -2.50 -8.41 -12.40
N LYS A 364 -1.73 -7.49 -12.97
CA LYS A 364 -0.32 -7.30 -12.62
C LYS A 364 -0.13 -6.37 -11.43
N TYR A 365 -0.99 -5.35 -11.33
CA TYR A 365 -0.89 -4.26 -10.37
C TYR A 365 -1.99 -4.32 -9.31
N ILE A 366 -3.16 -4.88 -9.63
CA ILE A 366 -4.24 -5.15 -8.68
C ILE A 366 -4.09 -6.58 -8.19
N SER A 367 -3.54 -6.77 -6.98
CA SER A 367 -3.23 -8.11 -6.45
C SER A 367 -3.96 -8.49 -5.16
N GLY A 368 -4.87 -7.63 -4.68
CA GLY A 368 -5.65 -7.83 -3.46
C GLY A 368 -6.89 -6.94 -3.46
N GLY A 369 -7.60 -6.90 -2.33
CA GLY A 369 -8.70 -5.96 -2.16
C GLY A 369 -8.23 -4.49 -2.13
N PRO A 370 -9.17 -3.53 -2.13
CA PRO A 370 -8.83 -2.11 -2.08
C PRO A 370 -7.90 -1.76 -0.93
N LEU A 371 -6.96 -0.86 -1.19
CA LEU A 371 -6.04 -0.36 -0.20
C LEU A 371 -6.75 0.52 0.84
N SER A 372 -6.03 0.90 1.88
CA SER A 372 -6.55 1.70 3.00
C SER A 372 -7.18 3.05 2.60
N THR A 373 -6.90 3.55 1.39
CA THR A 373 -7.52 4.77 0.86
C THR A 373 -7.93 4.57 -0.60
N ALA A 374 -9.05 5.20 -1.01
CA ALA A 374 -9.55 5.15 -2.38
C ALA A 374 -8.49 5.66 -3.39
N GLU A 375 -7.75 6.71 -3.03
CA GLU A 375 -6.75 7.32 -3.90
C GLU A 375 -5.58 6.36 -4.21
N LEU A 376 -5.16 5.53 -3.25
CA LEU A 376 -4.11 4.53 -3.47
C LEU A 376 -4.61 3.42 -4.39
N SER A 377 -5.83 2.97 -4.17
CA SER A 377 -6.48 1.97 -5.01
C SER A 377 -6.63 2.44 -6.47
N LEU A 378 -6.95 3.72 -6.67
CA LEU A 378 -7.06 4.31 -8.01
C LEU A 378 -5.72 4.36 -8.74
N ASN A 379 -4.59 4.46 -8.03
CA ASN A 379 -3.28 4.39 -8.68
C ASN A 379 -2.96 2.97 -9.18
N GLU A 380 -3.29 1.94 -8.39
CA GLU A 380 -3.15 0.55 -8.86
C GLU A 380 -4.03 0.31 -10.08
N ALA A 381 -5.29 0.75 -10.04
CA ALA A 381 -6.19 0.69 -11.19
C ALA A 381 -5.63 1.42 -12.41
N GLN A 382 -5.05 2.61 -12.26
CA GLN A 382 -4.43 3.36 -13.36
C GLN A 382 -3.27 2.59 -14.02
N GLN A 383 -2.41 1.94 -13.21
CA GLN A 383 -1.32 1.12 -13.77
C GLN A 383 -1.85 -0.13 -14.47
N GLU A 384 -2.94 -0.72 -13.95
CA GLU A 384 -3.57 -1.86 -14.61
C GLU A 384 -4.23 -1.46 -15.93
N LEU A 385 -4.85 -0.28 -16.03
CA LEU A 385 -5.38 0.25 -17.29
C LEU A 385 -4.29 0.45 -18.34
N ILE A 386 -3.12 0.97 -17.95
CA ILE A 386 -1.97 1.11 -18.86
C ILE A 386 -1.51 -0.28 -19.33
N HIS A 387 -1.44 -1.25 -18.42
CA HIS A 387 -1.08 -2.62 -18.77
C HIS A 387 -2.11 -3.27 -19.70
N PHE A 388 -3.40 -3.05 -19.44
CA PHE A 388 -4.48 -3.51 -20.31
C PHE A 388 -4.37 -2.92 -21.72
N ALA A 389 -4.08 -1.61 -21.84
CA ALA A 389 -3.86 -0.96 -23.11
C ALA A 389 -2.64 -1.55 -23.87
N GLU A 390 -1.56 -1.90 -23.17
CA GLU A 390 -0.40 -2.58 -23.75
C GLU A 390 -0.76 -3.99 -24.25
N ILE A 391 -1.61 -4.71 -23.52
CA ILE A 391 -2.16 -6.00 -23.94
C ILE A 391 -2.96 -5.81 -25.24
N CYS A 392 -3.90 -4.85 -25.31
CA CYS A 392 -4.69 -4.58 -26.52
C CYS A 392 -3.79 -4.24 -27.72
N ARG A 393 -2.74 -3.41 -27.51
CA ARG A 393 -1.76 -3.11 -28.56
C ARG A 393 -1.02 -4.36 -29.07
N ASN A 394 -0.68 -5.30 -28.18
CA ASN A 394 -0.03 -6.55 -28.55
C ASN A 394 -1.01 -7.45 -29.34
N GLY A 395 -2.29 -7.49 -28.94
CA GLY A 395 -3.37 -8.18 -29.64
C GLY A 395 -3.54 -7.68 -31.08
N PHE A 396 -3.42 -6.37 -31.29
CA PHE A 396 -3.43 -5.76 -32.63
C PHE A 396 -2.33 -6.34 -33.53
N GLY A 397 -1.19 -6.71 -32.98
CA GLY A 397 -0.13 -7.41 -33.71
C GLY A 397 -0.59 -8.77 -34.28
N TYR A 398 -1.50 -9.47 -33.60
CA TYR A 398 -2.09 -10.72 -34.13
C TYR A 398 -3.11 -10.46 -35.24
N ILE A 399 -3.88 -9.37 -35.17
CA ILE A 399 -4.76 -8.92 -36.27
C ILE A 399 -3.92 -8.71 -37.53
N ARG A 400 -2.80 -7.98 -37.42
CA ARG A 400 -1.88 -7.75 -38.55
C ARG A 400 -1.34 -9.06 -39.13
N GLN A 401 -0.97 -10.02 -38.28
CA GLN A 401 -0.49 -11.32 -38.72
C GLN A 401 -1.58 -12.16 -39.38
N ALA A 402 -2.83 -12.11 -38.88
CA ALA A 402 -3.97 -12.81 -39.46
C ALA A 402 -4.34 -12.28 -40.86
N ILE A 403 -4.34 -10.94 -41.04
CA ILE A 403 -4.61 -10.29 -42.34
C ILE A 403 -3.56 -10.66 -43.37
N ASN A 404 -2.27 -10.74 -42.97
CA ASN A 404 -1.14 -11.04 -43.84
C ASN A 404 -0.75 -12.52 -43.85
N ALA A 405 -1.59 -13.42 -43.32
CA ALA A 405 -1.29 -14.87 -43.25
C ALA A 405 -1.15 -15.46 -44.67
N PRO A 406 -0.04 -16.14 -44.99
CA PRO A 406 0.21 -16.64 -46.34
C PRO A 406 -0.59 -17.88 -46.66
N ASP A 407 -1.10 -18.59 -45.65
CA ASP A 407 -1.84 -19.86 -45.79
C ASP A 407 -2.90 -19.98 -44.67
N HIS A 408 -3.81 -20.94 -44.85
CA HIS A 408 -4.92 -21.19 -43.94
C HIS A 408 -4.46 -21.65 -42.54
N GLU A 409 -3.40 -22.45 -42.46
CA GLU A 409 -2.88 -22.96 -41.19
C GLU A 409 -2.36 -21.84 -40.30
N LYS A 410 -1.61 -20.91 -40.88
CA LYS A 410 -1.12 -19.71 -40.16
C LYS A 410 -2.25 -18.77 -39.79
N PHE A 411 -3.26 -18.64 -40.65
CA PHE A 411 -4.45 -17.86 -40.32
C PHE A 411 -5.17 -18.45 -39.09
N GLU A 412 -5.46 -19.76 -39.09
CA GLU A 412 -6.13 -20.44 -37.96
C GLU A 412 -5.34 -20.25 -36.66
N ALA A 413 -4.02 -20.45 -36.70
CA ALA A 413 -3.18 -20.23 -35.53
C ALA A 413 -3.23 -18.80 -34.97
N MET A 414 -3.43 -17.78 -35.83
CA MET A 414 -3.59 -16.38 -35.38
C MET A 414 -5.03 -16.11 -34.94
N ASN A 415 -6.03 -16.69 -35.61
CA ASN A 415 -7.44 -16.56 -35.23
C ASN A 415 -7.72 -17.15 -33.84
N ASP A 416 -7.13 -18.31 -33.51
CA ASP A 416 -7.20 -18.89 -32.17
C ASP A 416 -6.59 -17.99 -31.09
N LYS A 417 -5.53 -17.24 -31.45
CA LYS A 417 -4.96 -16.25 -30.55
C LYS A 417 -5.88 -15.05 -30.37
N LEU A 418 -6.56 -14.58 -31.41
CA LEU A 418 -7.50 -13.46 -31.33
C LEU A 418 -8.69 -13.81 -30.41
N ILE A 419 -9.24 -15.03 -30.53
CA ILE A 419 -10.30 -15.52 -29.64
C ILE A 419 -9.83 -15.55 -28.17
N LYS A 420 -8.64 -16.10 -27.92
CA LYS A 420 -8.07 -16.08 -26.55
C LYS A 420 -7.81 -14.66 -26.03
N TYR A 421 -7.51 -13.75 -26.94
CA TYR A 421 -7.27 -12.35 -26.56
C TYR A 421 -8.55 -11.65 -26.11
N GLU A 422 -9.67 -11.91 -26.78
CA GLU A 422 -10.98 -11.42 -26.38
C GLU A 422 -11.37 -11.99 -25.00
N GLU A 423 -11.24 -13.31 -24.76
CA GLU A 423 -11.46 -13.91 -23.44
C GLU A 423 -10.59 -13.26 -22.34
N ILE A 424 -9.37 -12.81 -22.67
CA ILE A 424 -8.47 -12.13 -21.75
C ILE A 424 -8.95 -10.69 -21.51
N THR A 425 -9.35 -9.95 -22.53
CA THR A 425 -9.82 -8.57 -22.41
C THR A 425 -11.10 -8.48 -21.60
N ASP A 426 -12.06 -9.35 -21.82
CA ASP A 426 -13.29 -9.50 -21.05
C ASP A 426 -13.01 -9.74 -19.56
N ARG A 427 -12.10 -10.65 -19.30
CA ARG A 427 -11.72 -10.97 -17.93
C ARG A 427 -11.05 -9.79 -17.22
N ILE A 428 -10.17 -9.08 -17.93
CA ILE A 428 -9.50 -7.86 -17.39
C ILE A 428 -10.55 -6.80 -17.07
N GLU A 429 -11.47 -6.55 -18.00
CA GLU A 429 -12.57 -5.60 -17.78
C GLU A 429 -13.33 -5.95 -16.50
N TYR A 430 -13.81 -7.19 -16.38
CA TYR A 430 -14.58 -7.65 -15.23
C TYR A 430 -13.80 -7.51 -13.91
N GLU A 431 -12.54 -7.92 -13.88
CA GLU A 431 -11.73 -7.88 -12.65
C GLU A 431 -11.41 -6.43 -12.23
N ILE A 432 -11.07 -5.52 -13.17
CA ILE A 432 -10.85 -4.10 -12.85
C ILE A 432 -12.15 -3.42 -12.45
N ALA A 433 -13.26 -3.68 -13.14
CA ALA A 433 -14.57 -3.12 -12.80
C ALA A 433 -15.02 -3.55 -11.39
N THR A 434 -14.81 -4.82 -11.04
CA THR A 434 -15.08 -5.35 -9.71
C THR A 434 -14.24 -4.63 -8.64
N TYR A 435 -12.96 -4.44 -8.92
CA TYR A 435 -12.06 -3.70 -8.01
C TYR A 435 -12.50 -2.25 -7.82
N LEU A 436 -12.81 -1.52 -8.89
CA LEU A 436 -13.30 -0.14 -8.82
C LEU A 436 -14.62 -0.02 -8.07
N ASN A 437 -15.50 -1.02 -8.17
CA ASN A 437 -16.75 -1.07 -7.41
C ASN A 437 -16.49 -1.20 -5.90
N GLU A 438 -15.53 -2.04 -5.50
CA GLU A 438 -15.12 -2.14 -4.10
C GLU A 438 -14.49 -0.84 -3.60
N VAL A 439 -13.64 -0.19 -4.40
CA VAL A 439 -13.07 1.13 -4.08
C VAL A 439 -14.18 2.16 -3.88
N GLY A 440 -15.22 2.12 -4.72
CA GLY A 440 -16.36 3.04 -4.70
C GLY A 440 -17.23 2.95 -3.42
N LYS A 441 -17.10 1.88 -2.63
CA LYS A 441 -17.83 1.75 -1.35
C LYS A 441 -17.22 2.58 -0.21
N HIS A 442 -16.00 3.08 -0.38
CA HIS A 442 -15.31 3.90 0.62
C HIS A 442 -15.61 5.39 0.43
N GLU A 443 -15.57 6.15 1.53
CA GLU A 443 -15.65 7.61 1.44
C GLU A 443 -14.47 8.15 0.61
N MET A 444 -14.77 8.97 -0.40
CA MET A 444 -13.78 9.52 -1.32
C MET A 444 -14.07 10.97 -1.68
N SER A 445 -13.07 11.65 -2.25
CA SER A 445 -13.22 12.99 -2.80
C SER A 445 -14.07 12.98 -4.09
N GLN A 446 -14.64 14.13 -4.46
CA GLN A 446 -15.34 14.28 -5.75
C GLN A 446 -14.39 14.00 -6.93
N GLU A 447 -13.12 14.42 -6.82
CA GLU A 447 -12.10 14.16 -7.83
C GLU A 447 -11.86 12.65 -8.02
N SER A 448 -11.77 11.89 -6.91
CA SER A 448 -11.63 10.42 -6.96
C SER A 448 -12.87 9.75 -7.57
N ALA A 449 -14.07 10.24 -7.28
CA ALA A 449 -15.29 9.74 -7.89
C ALA A 449 -15.34 10.00 -9.41
N ASP A 450 -14.88 11.16 -9.86
CA ASP A 450 -14.80 11.50 -11.28
C ASP A 450 -13.73 10.66 -12.00
N LYS A 451 -12.59 10.37 -11.35
CA LYS A 451 -11.57 9.43 -11.86
C LYS A 451 -12.12 8.01 -12.04
N ILE A 452 -12.93 7.52 -11.10
CA ILE A 452 -13.59 6.20 -11.23
C ILE A 452 -14.48 6.16 -12.48
N LYS A 453 -15.27 7.21 -12.73
CA LYS A 453 -16.11 7.28 -13.93
C LYS A 453 -15.28 7.23 -15.21
N SER A 454 -14.17 7.99 -15.26
CA SER A 454 -13.23 7.96 -16.38
C SER A 454 -12.65 6.56 -16.58
N MET A 455 -12.25 5.88 -15.50
CA MET A 455 -11.70 4.54 -15.56
C MET A 455 -12.71 3.51 -16.09
N TYR A 456 -13.97 3.57 -15.67
CA TYR A 456 -15.02 2.70 -16.23
C TYR A 456 -15.19 2.89 -17.74
N LYS A 457 -15.17 4.15 -18.21
CA LYS A 457 -15.24 4.43 -19.66
C LYS A 457 -14.02 3.84 -20.38
N ILE A 458 -12.81 4.06 -19.84
CA ILE A 458 -11.56 3.52 -20.42
C ILE A 458 -11.60 1.99 -20.50
N ILE A 459 -12.07 1.30 -19.45
CA ILE A 459 -12.14 -0.16 -19.41
C ILE A 459 -13.03 -0.69 -20.52
N SER A 460 -14.23 -0.12 -20.67
CA SER A 460 -15.19 -0.52 -21.71
C SER A 460 -14.68 -0.28 -23.12
N GLU A 461 -13.97 0.83 -23.37
CA GLU A 461 -13.37 1.07 -24.68
C GLU A 461 -12.17 0.12 -24.96
N LEU A 462 -11.40 -0.26 -23.93
CA LEU A 462 -10.31 -1.23 -24.05
C LEU A 462 -10.81 -2.65 -24.35
N GLU A 463 -11.92 -3.08 -23.74
CA GLU A 463 -12.60 -4.34 -24.06
C GLU A 463 -13.07 -4.34 -25.50
N SER A 464 -13.73 -3.28 -25.97
CA SER A 464 -14.20 -3.13 -27.35
C SER A 464 -13.07 -3.21 -28.40
N LEU A 465 -11.80 -2.96 -28.01
CA LEU A 465 -10.64 -3.25 -28.87
C LEU A 465 -10.39 -4.74 -29.04
N GLY A 466 -10.65 -5.55 -27.99
CA GLY A 466 -10.61 -7.02 -28.05
C GLY A 466 -11.67 -7.58 -28.98
N ASP A 467 -12.91 -7.13 -28.82
CA ASP A 467 -14.05 -7.47 -29.65
C ASP A 467 -13.81 -7.19 -31.14
N SER A 468 -13.22 -6.05 -31.46
CA SER A 468 -12.86 -5.72 -32.84
C SER A 468 -11.83 -6.68 -33.41
N GLY A 469 -10.92 -7.19 -32.58
CA GLY A 469 -9.96 -8.22 -32.99
C GLY A 469 -10.65 -9.53 -33.41
N GLU A 470 -11.60 -10.01 -32.60
CA GLU A 470 -12.39 -11.20 -32.90
C GLU A 470 -13.30 -10.97 -34.13
N ALA A 471 -13.91 -9.77 -34.24
CA ALA A 471 -14.76 -9.41 -35.41
C ALA A 471 -13.97 -9.46 -36.71
N ILE A 472 -12.73 -8.95 -36.74
CA ILE A 472 -11.86 -9.06 -37.91
C ILE A 472 -11.53 -10.53 -38.20
N GLY A 473 -11.22 -11.33 -37.17
CA GLY A 473 -11.00 -12.78 -37.31
C GLY A 473 -12.19 -13.48 -37.97
N ARG A 474 -13.43 -13.16 -37.55
CA ARG A 474 -14.66 -13.69 -38.14
C ARG A 474 -14.86 -13.26 -39.61
N ILE A 475 -14.51 -12.02 -39.98
CA ILE A 475 -14.57 -11.53 -41.35
C ILE A 475 -13.57 -12.32 -42.23
N LEU A 476 -12.33 -12.46 -41.79
CA LEU A 476 -11.29 -13.17 -42.50
C LEU A 476 -11.61 -14.68 -42.66
N ASN A 477 -12.18 -15.28 -41.64
CA ASN A 477 -12.65 -16.68 -41.72
C ASN A 477 -13.73 -16.86 -42.78
N ARG A 478 -14.75 -15.97 -42.83
CA ARG A 478 -15.77 -15.98 -43.88
C ARG A 478 -15.17 -15.79 -45.27
N LYS A 479 -14.18 -14.86 -45.40
CA LYS A 479 -13.44 -14.69 -46.64
C LYS A 479 -12.79 -15.99 -47.11
N ASN A 480 -12.12 -16.72 -46.20
CA ASN A 480 -11.42 -17.97 -46.48
C ASN A 480 -12.40 -19.09 -46.85
N VAL A 481 -13.54 -19.24 -46.15
CA VAL A 481 -14.59 -20.21 -46.48
C VAL A 481 -15.15 -20.01 -47.90
N HIS A 482 -15.23 -18.76 -48.36
CA HIS A 482 -15.67 -18.45 -49.72
C HIS A 482 -14.53 -18.49 -50.75
N ASN A 483 -13.33 -18.95 -50.38
CA ASN A 483 -12.15 -19.04 -51.26
C ASN A 483 -11.86 -17.67 -51.93
N LYS A 484 -11.86 -16.60 -51.14
CA LYS A 484 -11.55 -15.24 -51.59
C LYS A 484 -10.24 -14.80 -50.96
N ASP A 485 -9.32 -14.29 -51.78
CA ASP A 485 -8.05 -13.76 -51.31
C ASP A 485 -7.93 -12.28 -51.61
N PHE A 486 -7.27 -11.56 -50.73
CA PHE A 486 -6.83 -10.17 -50.98
C PHE A 486 -5.59 -10.20 -51.85
N ASP A 487 -5.64 -9.47 -52.95
CA ASP A 487 -4.46 -9.25 -53.79
C ASP A 487 -3.40 -8.36 -53.08
N LYS A 488 -2.22 -8.32 -53.65
CA LYS A 488 -1.13 -7.52 -53.09
C LYS A 488 -1.47 -6.03 -52.93
N PRO A 489 -2.10 -5.34 -53.88
CA PRO A 489 -2.55 -3.96 -53.71
C PRO A 489 -3.54 -3.77 -52.55
N MET A 490 -4.48 -4.72 -52.30
CA MET A 490 -5.39 -4.68 -51.17
C MET A 490 -4.64 -4.84 -49.85
N LEU A 491 -3.72 -5.81 -49.76
CA LEU A 491 -2.90 -6.02 -48.57
C LEU A 491 -2.03 -4.80 -48.27
N ASP A 492 -1.42 -4.17 -49.27
CA ASP A 492 -0.64 -2.95 -49.09
C ASP A 492 -1.49 -1.79 -48.53
N ARG A 493 -2.73 -1.67 -48.98
CA ARG A 493 -3.71 -0.68 -48.45
C ARG A 493 -4.12 -0.99 -47.00
N LEU A 494 -4.43 -2.27 -46.69
CA LEU A 494 -4.72 -2.69 -45.32
C LEU A 494 -3.53 -2.46 -44.37
N ASN A 495 -2.30 -2.72 -44.83
CA ASN A 495 -1.11 -2.44 -44.03
C ASN A 495 -0.95 -0.94 -43.75
N LYS A 496 -1.28 -0.06 -44.71
CA LYS A 496 -1.21 1.39 -44.55
C LYS A 496 -2.15 1.89 -43.45
N ILE A 497 -3.43 1.46 -43.46
CA ILE A 497 -4.36 1.84 -42.37
C ILE A 497 -3.99 1.21 -41.04
N MET A 498 -3.47 -0.04 -41.01
CA MET A 498 -2.96 -0.67 -39.80
C MET A 498 -1.76 0.06 -39.20
N ASP A 499 -0.89 0.67 -40.02
CA ASP A 499 0.21 1.51 -39.53
C ASP A 499 -0.30 2.79 -38.84
N LEU A 500 -1.40 3.37 -39.31
CA LEU A 500 -2.03 4.52 -38.68
C LEU A 500 -2.69 4.13 -37.34
N VAL A 501 -3.40 3.00 -37.31
CA VAL A 501 -3.99 2.44 -36.09
C VAL A 501 -2.90 2.13 -35.05
N GLN A 502 -1.77 1.52 -35.46
CA GLN A 502 -0.65 1.25 -34.57
C GLN A 502 -0.10 2.53 -33.92
N LYS A 503 0.04 3.60 -34.69
CA LYS A 503 0.46 4.92 -34.16
C LYS A 503 -0.57 5.48 -33.17
N SER A 504 -1.86 5.28 -33.44
CA SER A 504 -2.94 5.72 -32.54
C SER A 504 -2.89 4.97 -31.21
N TYR A 505 -2.56 3.65 -31.20
CA TYR A 505 -2.30 2.89 -29.97
C TYR A 505 -1.16 3.50 -29.15
N ASP A 506 -0.03 3.83 -29.80
CA ASP A 506 1.13 4.40 -29.12
C ASP A 506 0.79 5.76 -28.50
N VAL A 507 0.06 6.62 -29.21
CA VAL A 507 -0.42 7.92 -28.72
C VAL A 507 -1.37 7.75 -27.54
N MET A 508 -2.34 6.83 -27.63
CA MET A 508 -3.29 6.56 -26.55
C MET A 508 -2.57 6.08 -25.27
N ILE A 509 -1.60 5.16 -25.38
CA ILE A 509 -0.83 4.69 -24.24
C ILE A 509 0.02 5.82 -23.62
N GLU A 510 0.60 6.70 -24.44
CA GLU A 510 1.32 7.88 -23.95
C GLU A 510 0.37 8.81 -23.16
N ASN A 511 -0.83 9.06 -23.69
CA ASN A 511 -1.86 9.86 -23.01
C ASN A 511 -2.30 9.23 -21.69
N LEU A 512 -2.51 7.91 -21.62
CA LEU A 512 -2.84 7.18 -20.39
C LEU A 512 -1.76 7.29 -19.32
N ARG A 513 -0.50 7.36 -19.71
CA ARG A 513 0.65 7.49 -18.79
C ARG A 513 0.82 8.88 -18.20
N ASN A 514 0.15 9.90 -18.76
CA ASN A 514 0.28 11.28 -18.31
C ASN A 514 -0.93 11.73 -17.47
N PRO A 515 -0.85 11.69 -16.12
CA PRO A 515 -1.98 12.06 -15.25
C PRO A 515 -2.32 13.55 -15.28
N ALA A 516 -1.46 14.39 -15.85
CA ALA A 516 -1.66 15.85 -15.97
C ALA A 516 -2.05 16.28 -17.39
N LEU A 517 -2.43 15.33 -18.25
CA LEU A 517 -2.83 15.60 -19.61
C LEU A 517 -4.02 16.54 -19.68
N LYS A 518 -3.96 17.57 -20.51
CA LYS A 518 -5.04 18.53 -20.76
C LYS A 518 -5.37 18.69 -22.25
N ASP A 519 -4.43 18.32 -23.10
CA ASP A 519 -4.53 18.44 -24.55
C ASP A 519 -4.34 17.08 -25.21
N ILE A 520 -5.28 16.70 -26.07
CA ILE A 520 -5.31 15.44 -26.82
C ILE A 520 -5.22 15.64 -28.32
N SER A 521 -4.74 16.80 -28.78
CA SER A 521 -4.59 17.10 -30.20
C SER A 521 -3.78 16.03 -30.96
N ASN A 522 -2.86 15.35 -30.27
CA ASN A 522 -2.11 14.22 -30.81
C ASN A 522 -3.02 13.02 -31.16
N ALA A 523 -4.02 12.71 -30.30
CA ALA A 523 -4.97 11.64 -30.54
C ALA A 523 -6.02 12.04 -31.58
N GLU A 524 -6.51 13.29 -31.55
CA GLU A 524 -7.44 13.85 -32.54
C GLU A 524 -6.82 13.81 -33.96
N ASN A 525 -5.54 14.16 -34.09
CA ASN A 525 -4.81 14.06 -35.35
C ASN A 525 -4.61 12.60 -35.82
N ALA A 526 -4.36 11.67 -34.89
CA ALA A 526 -4.20 10.27 -35.22
C ALA A 526 -5.52 9.66 -35.75
N GLU A 527 -6.63 9.94 -35.11
CA GLU A 527 -7.96 9.53 -35.53
C GLU A 527 -8.35 10.16 -36.88
N TYR A 528 -8.13 11.48 -37.05
CA TYR A 528 -8.37 12.16 -38.33
C TYR A 528 -7.64 11.48 -39.50
N ASN A 529 -6.38 11.07 -39.32
CA ASN A 529 -5.63 10.38 -40.35
C ASN A 529 -6.18 8.99 -40.70
N ILE A 530 -6.75 8.29 -39.72
CA ILE A 530 -7.43 6.98 -39.94
C ILE A 530 -8.69 7.20 -40.76
N ASN A 531 -9.50 8.20 -40.40
CA ASN A 531 -10.74 8.55 -41.10
C ASN A 531 -10.51 8.97 -42.53
N GLU A 532 -9.53 9.83 -42.76
CA GLU A 532 -9.11 10.22 -44.12
C GLU A 532 -8.65 9.01 -44.95
N CYS A 533 -7.85 8.13 -44.37
CA CYS A 533 -7.42 6.91 -45.03
C CYS A 533 -8.61 6.01 -45.40
N ARG A 534 -9.55 5.77 -44.43
CA ARG A 534 -10.78 5.01 -44.68
C ARG A 534 -11.63 5.63 -45.81
N ASN A 535 -11.83 6.95 -45.82
CA ASN A 535 -12.60 7.63 -46.84
C ASN A 535 -11.97 7.43 -48.23
N HIS A 536 -10.68 7.61 -48.33
CA HIS A 536 -9.94 7.37 -49.58
C HIS A 536 -10.05 5.93 -50.06
N LEU A 537 -9.88 4.95 -49.16
CA LEU A 537 -10.03 3.54 -49.50
C LEU A 537 -11.46 3.20 -49.96
N ARG A 538 -12.49 3.86 -49.42
CA ARG A 538 -13.87 3.70 -49.80
C ARG A 538 -14.13 4.26 -51.22
N GLU A 539 -13.59 5.43 -51.54
CA GLU A 539 -13.68 6.00 -52.90
C GLU A 539 -12.99 5.13 -53.95
N GLU A 540 -11.75 4.68 -53.65
CA GLU A 540 -11.02 3.75 -54.52
C GLU A 540 -11.78 2.41 -54.70
N HIS A 541 -12.43 1.92 -53.63
CA HIS A 541 -13.21 0.70 -53.69
C HIS A 541 -14.38 0.80 -54.65
N ILE A 542 -15.11 1.92 -54.64
CA ILE A 542 -16.22 2.18 -55.59
C ILE A 542 -15.71 2.17 -57.03
N ILE A 543 -14.62 2.86 -57.32
CA ILE A 543 -14.00 2.90 -58.65
C ILE A 543 -13.56 1.50 -59.13
N ASN A 544 -12.96 0.71 -58.21
CA ASN A 544 -12.50 -0.63 -58.54
C ASN A 544 -13.62 -1.62 -58.79
N ILE A 545 -14.76 -1.48 -58.11
CA ILE A 545 -15.96 -2.29 -58.40
C ILE A 545 -16.56 -1.89 -59.76
N GLU A 546 -16.73 -0.61 -60.04
CA GLU A 546 -17.28 -0.10 -61.32
C GLU A 546 -16.42 -0.53 -62.51
N SER A 547 -15.11 -0.60 -62.34
CA SER A 547 -14.15 -1.04 -63.36
C SER A 547 -13.97 -2.55 -63.45
N ASN A 548 -14.68 -3.36 -62.63
CA ASN A 548 -14.48 -4.79 -62.49
C ASN A 548 -13.04 -5.23 -62.23
N SER A 549 -12.28 -4.39 -61.51
CA SER A 549 -10.88 -4.64 -61.21
C SER A 549 -10.66 -5.78 -60.21
N TYR A 550 -11.69 -6.11 -59.38
CA TYR A 550 -11.70 -7.29 -58.51
C TYR A 550 -13.13 -7.78 -58.20
N ASN A 551 -13.23 -8.99 -57.65
CA ASN A 551 -14.49 -9.62 -57.36
C ASN A 551 -15.29 -8.84 -56.28
N TYR A 552 -16.57 -8.60 -56.52
CA TYR A 552 -17.46 -7.85 -55.63
C TYR A 552 -17.39 -8.38 -54.18
N LEU A 553 -17.46 -9.69 -53.98
CA LEU A 553 -17.46 -10.30 -52.64
C LEU A 553 -16.11 -10.08 -51.91
N THR A 554 -14.99 -10.14 -52.63
CA THR A 554 -13.67 -9.78 -52.10
C THR A 554 -13.62 -8.35 -51.65
N GLY A 555 -14.24 -7.45 -52.41
CA GLY A 555 -14.34 -6.04 -52.05
C GLY A 555 -15.18 -5.78 -50.82
N VAL A 556 -16.27 -6.54 -50.63
CA VAL A 556 -17.09 -6.45 -49.40
C VAL A 556 -16.25 -6.81 -48.18
N TYR A 557 -15.56 -7.96 -48.18
CA TYR A 557 -14.68 -8.36 -47.06
C TYR A 557 -13.56 -7.35 -46.81
N PHE A 558 -12.99 -6.78 -47.86
CA PHE A 558 -11.97 -5.74 -47.74
C PHE A 558 -12.52 -4.50 -46.99
N MET A 559 -13.70 -4.02 -47.37
CA MET A 559 -14.30 -2.85 -46.72
C MET A 559 -14.81 -3.15 -45.31
N ASP A 560 -15.27 -4.38 -45.02
CA ASP A 560 -15.62 -4.80 -43.67
C ASP A 560 -14.40 -4.72 -42.75
N VAL A 561 -13.22 -5.21 -43.20
CA VAL A 561 -11.97 -5.10 -42.43
C VAL A 561 -11.56 -3.64 -42.25
N VAL A 562 -11.66 -2.81 -43.31
CA VAL A 562 -11.35 -1.36 -43.20
C VAL A 562 -12.26 -0.67 -42.19
N SER A 563 -13.56 -1.02 -42.16
CA SER A 563 -14.52 -0.45 -41.20
C SER A 563 -14.24 -0.87 -39.76
N GLU A 564 -13.83 -2.12 -39.52
CA GLU A 564 -13.43 -2.53 -38.17
C GLU A 564 -12.11 -1.88 -37.71
N LEU A 565 -11.16 -1.65 -38.64
CA LEU A 565 -9.91 -0.92 -38.32
C LEU A 565 -10.18 0.55 -37.96
N GLU A 566 -11.17 1.18 -38.58
CA GLU A 566 -11.59 2.56 -38.24
C GLU A 566 -12.27 2.59 -36.87
N LYS A 567 -13.16 1.65 -36.55
CA LYS A 567 -13.76 1.54 -35.20
C LYS A 567 -12.70 1.42 -34.10
N ILE A 568 -11.61 0.67 -34.36
CA ILE A 568 -10.47 0.64 -33.43
C ILE A 568 -9.94 2.06 -33.23
N GLY A 569 -9.82 2.86 -34.28
CA GLY A 569 -9.43 4.27 -34.20
C GLY A 569 -10.34 5.11 -33.29
N ASP A 570 -11.67 4.90 -33.43
CA ASP A 570 -12.68 5.57 -32.61
C ASP A 570 -12.58 5.20 -31.12
N PHE A 571 -12.37 3.93 -30.79
CA PHE A 571 -12.14 3.51 -29.41
C PHE A 571 -10.88 4.11 -28.81
N LEU A 572 -9.78 4.22 -29.59
CA LEU A 572 -8.52 4.80 -29.15
C LEU A 572 -8.62 6.29 -28.83
N ILE A 573 -9.36 7.07 -29.62
CA ILE A 573 -9.61 8.49 -29.32
C ILE A 573 -10.55 8.62 -28.09
N ASN A 574 -11.59 7.80 -27.98
CA ASN A 574 -12.51 7.80 -26.83
C ASN A 574 -11.76 7.57 -25.52
N ILE A 575 -10.78 6.65 -25.48
CA ILE A 575 -9.91 6.44 -24.33
C ILE A 575 -9.14 7.73 -23.98
N SER A 576 -8.53 8.38 -24.98
CA SER A 576 -7.78 9.63 -24.76
C SER A 576 -8.70 10.76 -24.26
N GLN A 577 -9.93 10.87 -24.77
CA GLN A 577 -10.95 11.81 -24.30
C GLN A 577 -11.36 11.52 -22.85
N ALA A 578 -11.53 10.25 -22.48
CA ALA A 578 -11.85 9.85 -21.12
C ALA A 578 -10.74 10.23 -20.12
N VAL A 579 -9.46 10.19 -20.52
CA VAL A 579 -8.32 10.63 -19.69
C VAL A 579 -8.44 12.10 -19.29
N VAL A 580 -8.86 12.97 -20.20
CA VAL A 580 -9.02 14.42 -19.94
C VAL A 580 -10.41 14.81 -19.42
N GLY A 581 -11.28 13.82 -19.16
CA GLY A 581 -12.64 14.07 -18.67
C GLY A 581 -13.58 14.72 -19.71
N LYS A 582 -13.21 14.68 -20.98
CA LYS A 582 -14.10 15.09 -22.10
C LYS A 582 -15.00 13.89 -22.40
N TYR A 583 -16.23 13.91 -21.89
CA TYR A 583 -17.26 12.97 -22.31
C TYR A 583 -18.14 13.65 -23.36
N GLU A 584 -18.33 13.04 -24.52
CA GLU A 584 -19.44 13.41 -25.38
C GLU A 584 -20.75 13.12 -24.61
N LYS A 585 -21.62 14.14 -24.57
CA LYS A 585 -22.91 14.05 -23.92
C LYS A 585 -23.87 13.21 -24.74
#